data_15015ec3c6e896fe950bba4f0efae996
#
_entry.id   15015ec3c6e896fe950bba4f0efae996
#
_cell.length_a   1.000
_cell.length_b   1.000
_cell.length_c   1.000
_cell.angle_alpha   90.00
_cell.angle_beta   90.00
_cell.angle_gamma   90.00
#
_symmetry.space_group_name_H-M   'P 1'
#
loop_
_entity.id
_entity.type
_entity.pdbx_description
1 polymer ?
#
loop_
_entity_poly.entity_id
_entity_poly.type
_entity_poly.pdbx_seq_one_letter_code
_entity_poly.pdbx_strand_id
1 'polypeptide(L)'
;RTHAHAPQDARGQQIRDLAKRLESRPDAYLFHEYLEAENRPVAFGDFMKRAQAHGLRYVGESALSPLGLERLPPATRDAVTATAGDDPQRREQMIDYLTGRTLRCALLAAADSAARPVPRAECLDLLHIAMIVRPDGPPVPTMQAIDQAYVLPDGRKVKLTTQSPVYRAAFGLLVAQAPQAMAFAELLASARELSQSTASADDDRRALRANLLEAFHHGIVEPLAEPWTCAAPGERPAVSALARAQAVAGHGITTLHHKQLF
;
A
#
# COMPACT_ATOMS: atom_id res chain seq x y z
N ARG A 1 -19.55 -15.14 -23.10
CA ARG A 1 -20.87 -15.78 -23.28
C ARG A 1 -21.14 -16.93 -22.30
N THR A 2 -20.11 -17.48 -21.63
CA THR A 2 -20.24 -18.63 -20.71
C THR A 2 -20.83 -18.27 -19.33
N HIS A 3 -20.74 -17.03 -18.87
CA HIS A 3 -21.29 -16.62 -17.59
C HIS A 3 -22.84 -16.53 -17.54
N ALA A 4 -23.49 -16.48 -18.70
CA ALA A 4 -24.98 -16.50 -18.78
C ALA A 4 -25.60 -17.83 -18.28
N HIS A 5 -24.80 -18.89 -18.21
CA HIS A 5 -25.23 -20.21 -17.75
C HIS A 5 -24.73 -20.56 -16.34
N ALA A 6 -24.09 -19.60 -15.62
CA ALA A 6 -23.64 -19.85 -14.27
C ALA A 6 -24.84 -20.08 -13.32
N PRO A 7 -24.73 -21.02 -12.35
CA PRO A 7 -25.79 -21.27 -11.37
C PRO A 7 -26.24 -19.99 -10.66
N GLN A 8 -27.49 -19.95 -10.20
CA GLN A 8 -28.05 -18.79 -9.48
C GLN A 8 -27.76 -18.84 -7.97
N ASP A 9 -26.75 -19.56 -7.55
CA ASP A 9 -26.27 -19.65 -6.19
C ASP A 9 -25.05 -18.75 -5.94
N ALA A 10 -24.48 -18.81 -4.74
CA ALA A 10 -23.30 -18.03 -4.36
C ALA A 10 -22.08 -18.33 -5.26
N ARG A 11 -21.91 -19.60 -5.71
CA ARG A 11 -20.83 -20.00 -6.61
C ARG A 11 -21.03 -19.40 -8.00
N GLY A 12 -22.27 -19.41 -8.51
CA GLY A 12 -22.61 -18.77 -9.78
C GLY A 12 -22.38 -17.26 -9.73
N GLN A 13 -22.67 -16.62 -8.61
CA GLN A 13 -22.36 -15.19 -8.43
C GLN A 13 -20.85 -14.92 -8.50
N GLN A 14 -20.03 -15.73 -7.83
CA GLN A 14 -18.57 -15.61 -7.89
C GLN A 14 -18.03 -15.80 -9.33
N ILE A 15 -18.59 -16.75 -10.11
CA ILE A 15 -18.21 -16.96 -11.50
C ILE A 15 -18.57 -15.74 -12.35
N ARG A 16 -19.75 -15.16 -12.16
CA ARG A 16 -20.17 -13.94 -12.89
C ARG A 16 -19.27 -12.74 -12.56
N ASP A 17 -18.93 -12.57 -11.29
CA ASP A 17 -18.08 -11.48 -10.85
C ASP A 17 -16.64 -11.63 -11.36
N LEU A 18 -16.14 -12.86 -11.42
CA LEU A 18 -14.86 -13.17 -12.06
C LEU A 18 -14.91 -12.87 -13.57
N ALA A 19 -15.94 -13.34 -14.27
CA ALA A 19 -16.09 -13.10 -15.70
C ALA A 19 -16.08 -11.61 -16.04
N LYS A 20 -16.86 -10.80 -15.30
CA LYS A 20 -16.86 -9.32 -15.46
C LYS A 20 -15.48 -8.70 -15.28
N ARG A 21 -14.72 -9.18 -14.29
CA ARG A 21 -13.34 -8.66 -14.05
C ARG A 21 -12.40 -9.04 -15.19
N LEU A 22 -12.58 -10.22 -15.78
CA LEU A 22 -11.75 -10.69 -16.89
C LEU A 22 -12.07 -9.97 -18.20
N GLU A 23 -13.34 -9.65 -18.47
CA GLU A 23 -13.78 -8.93 -19.68
C GLU A 23 -13.06 -7.59 -19.89
N SER A 24 -12.62 -6.94 -18.81
CA SER A 24 -11.90 -5.65 -18.84
C SER A 24 -10.39 -5.79 -18.94
N ARG A 25 -9.85 -7.02 -18.97
CA ARG A 25 -8.40 -7.24 -18.98
C ARG A 25 -7.87 -7.37 -20.42
N PRO A 26 -6.63 -6.88 -20.69
CA PRO A 26 -5.96 -7.09 -21.97
C PRO A 26 -5.76 -8.59 -22.27
N ASP A 27 -5.79 -8.96 -23.54
CA ASP A 27 -5.57 -10.35 -23.97
C ASP A 27 -4.24 -10.92 -23.45
N ALA A 28 -3.17 -10.13 -23.44
CA ALA A 28 -1.88 -10.54 -22.91
C ALA A 28 -1.96 -10.93 -21.43
N TYR A 29 -2.73 -10.20 -20.62
CA TYR A 29 -2.97 -10.55 -19.22
C TYR A 29 -3.72 -11.87 -19.09
N LEU A 30 -4.81 -12.03 -19.88
CA LEU A 30 -5.61 -13.26 -19.86
C LEU A 30 -4.77 -14.48 -20.27
N PHE A 31 -3.92 -14.31 -21.29
CA PHE A 31 -3.04 -15.38 -21.75
C PHE A 31 -2.05 -15.79 -20.65
N HIS A 32 -1.32 -14.84 -20.05
CA HIS A 32 -0.28 -15.13 -19.07
C HIS A 32 -0.81 -15.54 -17.70
N GLU A 33 -1.97 -15.03 -17.27
CA GLU A 33 -2.49 -15.35 -15.93
C GLU A 33 -3.41 -16.57 -15.89
N TYR A 34 -4.10 -16.90 -17.00
CA TYR A 34 -5.14 -17.92 -17.00
C TYR A 34 -4.94 -19.03 -18.04
N LEU A 35 -4.26 -18.75 -19.14
CA LEU A 35 -4.10 -19.68 -20.25
C LEU A 35 -2.69 -20.24 -20.40
N GLU A 36 -1.77 -19.88 -19.50
CA GLU A 36 -0.42 -20.47 -19.46
C GLU A 36 -0.50 -21.99 -19.26
N ALA A 37 0.35 -22.72 -20.00
CA ALA A 37 0.42 -24.18 -19.92
C ALA A 37 0.83 -24.68 -18.51
N GLU A 38 1.65 -23.91 -17.79
CA GLU A 38 2.12 -24.20 -16.43
C GLU A 38 1.45 -23.24 -15.42
N ASN A 39 0.14 -23.31 -15.29
CA ASN A 39 -0.62 -22.55 -14.30
C ASN A 39 -0.96 -23.44 -13.10
N ARG A 40 -0.09 -23.47 -12.11
CA ARG A 40 -0.23 -24.31 -10.90
C ARG A 40 -0.27 -23.46 -9.64
N PRO A 41 -1.45 -23.05 -9.19
CA PRO A 41 -1.57 -22.31 -7.92
C PRO A 41 -1.08 -23.15 -6.75
N VAL A 42 -0.43 -22.52 -5.80
CA VAL A 42 0.14 -23.15 -4.61
C VAL A 42 -0.47 -22.50 -3.37
N ALA A 43 -0.93 -23.32 -2.42
CA ALA A 43 -1.40 -22.82 -1.14
C ALA A 43 -0.23 -22.16 -0.36
N PHE A 44 -0.53 -21.13 0.42
CA PHE A 44 0.50 -20.37 1.15
C PHE A 44 1.34 -21.28 2.06
N GLY A 45 0.72 -22.19 2.79
CA GLY A 45 1.42 -23.12 3.65
C GLY A 45 2.41 -24.03 2.91
N ASP A 46 2.07 -24.50 1.70
CA ASP A 46 2.98 -25.32 0.89
C ASP A 46 4.10 -24.50 0.24
N PHE A 47 3.80 -23.26 -0.15
CA PHE A 47 4.82 -22.30 -0.58
C PHE A 47 5.83 -22.06 0.54
N MET A 48 5.36 -21.84 1.77
CA MET A 48 6.23 -21.60 2.92
C MET A 48 7.08 -22.80 3.30
N LYS A 49 6.57 -24.03 3.23
CA LYS A 49 7.39 -25.24 3.42
C LYS A 49 8.56 -25.29 2.45
N ARG A 50 8.33 -24.96 1.18
CA ARG A 50 9.40 -24.89 0.16
C ARG A 50 10.40 -23.78 0.48
N ALA A 51 9.94 -22.57 0.81
CA ALA A 51 10.79 -21.46 1.18
C ALA A 51 11.69 -21.81 2.39
N GLN A 52 11.13 -22.43 3.42
CA GLN A 52 11.85 -22.86 4.61
C GLN A 52 12.92 -23.92 4.30
N ALA A 53 12.64 -24.85 3.38
CA ALA A 53 13.63 -25.82 2.93
C ALA A 53 14.85 -25.17 2.25
N HIS A 54 14.70 -23.92 1.79
CA HIS A 54 15.79 -23.10 1.21
C HIS A 54 16.29 -22.02 2.19
N GLY A 55 16.07 -22.17 3.49
CA GLY A 55 16.56 -21.25 4.51
C GLY A 55 15.87 -19.88 4.51
N LEU A 56 14.65 -19.78 3.98
CA LEU A 56 13.87 -18.55 3.95
C LEU A 56 12.74 -18.60 4.99
N ARG A 57 12.34 -17.42 5.48
CA ARG A 57 11.18 -17.27 6.35
C ARG A 57 10.27 -16.14 5.87
N TYR A 58 9.00 -16.24 6.19
CA TYR A 58 8.02 -15.20 5.93
C TYR A 58 8.21 -14.01 6.85
N VAL A 59 8.19 -12.81 6.29
CA VAL A 59 8.26 -11.54 7.02
C VAL A 59 6.91 -10.82 7.02
N GLY A 60 6.21 -10.84 5.89
CA GLY A 60 4.94 -10.13 5.74
C GLY A 60 4.52 -10.02 4.29
N GLU A 61 3.49 -9.24 4.01
CA GLU A 61 3.09 -8.88 2.66
C GLU A 61 3.83 -7.61 2.21
N SER A 62 4.16 -7.50 0.91
CA SER A 62 4.84 -6.34 0.33
C SER A 62 3.94 -5.08 0.33
N ALA A 63 2.63 -5.28 0.19
CA ALA A 63 1.65 -4.26 0.47
C ALA A 63 1.09 -4.53 1.86
N LEU A 64 1.13 -3.54 2.75
CA LEU A 64 0.38 -3.58 4.01
C LEU A 64 -1.10 -3.52 3.67
N SER A 65 -1.58 -4.62 3.10
CA SER A 65 -2.93 -4.72 2.60
C SER A 65 -3.91 -4.73 3.76
N PRO A 66 -5.01 -4.00 3.63
CA PRO A 66 -6.12 -4.11 4.56
C PRO A 66 -6.83 -5.48 4.52
N LEU A 67 -6.28 -6.50 3.88
CA LEU A 67 -6.79 -7.88 3.88
C LEU A 67 -6.27 -8.74 5.04
N GLY A 68 -5.72 -8.11 6.07
CA GLY A 68 -5.24 -8.77 7.28
C GLY A 68 -6.34 -9.16 8.27
N LEU A 69 -5.90 -9.67 9.41
CA LEU A 69 -6.75 -10.12 10.50
C LEU A 69 -7.74 -9.03 10.97
N GLU A 70 -7.33 -7.76 10.95
CA GLU A 70 -8.11 -6.61 11.42
C GLU A 70 -9.39 -6.37 10.60
N ARG A 71 -9.46 -6.85 9.37
CA ARG A 71 -10.65 -6.73 8.50
C ARG A 71 -11.71 -7.80 8.74
N LEU A 72 -11.34 -8.85 9.42
CA LEU A 72 -12.31 -9.89 9.77
C LEU A 72 -13.28 -9.39 10.87
N PRO A 73 -14.54 -9.80 10.83
CA PRO A 73 -15.47 -9.55 11.94
C PRO A 73 -14.85 -10.01 13.28
N PRO A 74 -15.11 -9.33 14.39
CA PRO A 74 -14.49 -9.63 15.69
C PRO A 74 -14.54 -11.11 16.06
N ALA A 75 -15.71 -11.74 16.00
CA ALA A 75 -15.86 -13.17 16.32
C ALA A 75 -15.03 -14.08 15.40
N THR A 76 -14.90 -13.74 14.11
CA THR A 76 -14.07 -14.51 13.16
C THR A 76 -12.59 -14.33 13.48
N ARG A 77 -12.17 -13.12 13.81
CA ARG A 77 -10.80 -12.79 14.21
C ARG A 77 -10.38 -13.57 15.46
N ASP A 78 -11.26 -13.60 16.47
CA ASP A 78 -11.03 -14.35 17.71
C ASP A 78 -10.91 -15.85 17.43
N ALA A 79 -11.78 -16.42 16.59
CA ALA A 79 -11.72 -17.81 16.17
C ALA A 79 -10.43 -18.14 15.39
N VAL A 80 -9.99 -17.26 14.46
CA VAL A 80 -8.73 -17.43 13.74
C VAL A 80 -7.55 -17.39 14.70
N THR A 81 -7.52 -16.45 15.63
CA THR A 81 -6.46 -16.29 16.63
C THR A 81 -6.39 -17.54 17.54
N ALA A 82 -7.52 -17.98 18.05
CA ALA A 82 -7.59 -19.17 18.90
C ALA A 82 -7.15 -20.46 18.17
N THR A 83 -7.54 -20.59 16.89
CA THR A 83 -7.23 -21.80 16.10
C THR A 83 -5.78 -21.80 15.59
N ALA A 84 -5.24 -20.66 15.21
CA ALA A 84 -3.86 -20.55 14.72
C ALA A 84 -2.83 -20.60 15.86
N GLY A 85 -3.21 -20.17 17.07
CA GLY A 85 -2.26 -19.99 18.17
C GLY A 85 -1.13 -19.06 17.78
N ASP A 86 0.10 -19.41 18.13
CA ASP A 86 1.31 -18.65 17.81
C ASP A 86 1.90 -18.94 16.41
N ASP A 87 1.19 -19.72 15.58
CA ASP A 87 1.64 -20.03 14.22
C ASP A 87 1.17 -18.96 13.22
N PRO A 88 2.07 -18.04 12.78
CA PRO A 88 1.71 -16.99 11.84
C PRO A 88 1.38 -17.54 10.45
N GLN A 89 1.97 -18.65 10.02
CA GLN A 89 1.71 -19.22 8.71
C GLN A 89 0.31 -19.83 8.65
N ARG A 90 -0.07 -20.56 9.70
CA ARG A 90 -1.41 -21.11 9.85
C ARG A 90 -2.47 -20.00 9.87
N ARG A 91 -2.20 -18.94 10.62
CA ARG A 91 -3.07 -17.76 10.67
C ARG A 91 -3.27 -17.14 9.27
N GLU A 92 -2.19 -16.89 8.56
CA GLU A 92 -2.25 -16.30 7.23
C GLU A 92 -2.96 -17.21 6.22
N GLN A 93 -2.76 -18.54 6.28
CA GLN A 93 -3.48 -19.49 5.44
C GLN A 93 -4.99 -19.50 5.74
N MET A 94 -5.39 -19.37 7.01
CA MET A 94 -6.80 -19.25 7.36
C MET A 94 -7.42 -17.97 6.84
N ILE A 95 -6.70 -16.85 6.89
CA ILE A 95 -7.14 -15.58 6.34
C ILE A 95 -7.35 -15.70 4.82
N ASP A 96 -6.47 -16.41 4.10
CA ASP A 96 -6.66 -16.66 2.66
C ASP A 96 -7.97 -17.36 2.35
N TYR A 97 -8.27 -18.40 3.08
CA TYR A 97 -9.53 -19.14 2.88
C TYR A 97 -10.77 -18.30 3.22
N LEU A 98 -10.71 -17.52 4.28
CA LEU A 98 -11.83 -16.69 4.72
C LEU A 98 -12.09 -15.49 3.83
N THR A 99 -11.03 -14.93 3.23
CA THR A 99 -11.12 -13.74 2.38
C THR A 99 -11.19 -14.07 0.88
N GLY A 100 -10.98 -15.33 0.51
CA GLY A 100 -10.88 -15.74 -0.89
C GLY A 100 -9.66 -15.12 -1.59
N ARG A 101 -8.55 -14.89 -0.85
CA ARG A 101 -7.33 -14.32 -1.43
C ARG A 101 -6.75 -15.25 -2.49
N THR A 102 -6.58 -14.75 -3.70
CA THR A 102 -6.07 -15.53 -4.85
C THR A 102 -4.62 -15.22 -5.22
N LEU A 103 -4.09 -14.09 -4.71
CA LEU A 103 -2.70 -13.66 -4.97
C LEU A 103 -2.07 -13.14 -3.69
N ARG A 104 -0.82 -13.51 -3.46
CA ARG A 104 0.04 -12.97 -2.40
C ARG A 104 1.30 -12.35 -2.99
N CYS A 105 1.72 -11.25 -2.39
CA CYS A 105 3.02 -10.63 -2.64
C CYS A 105 3.85 -10.72 -1.35
N ALA A 106 4.27 -11.94 -1.01
CA ALA A 106 4.94 -12.24 0.25
C ALA A 106 6.39 -11.73 0.27
N LEU A 107 6.78 -11.07 1.36
CA LEU A 107 8.18 -10.74 1.66
C LEU A 107 8.82 -11.91 2.40
N LEU A 108 9.94 -12.38 1.86
CA LEU A 108 10.77 -13.41 2.46
C LEU A 108 12.12 -12.82 2.86
N ALA A 109 12.70 -13.34 3.92
CA ALA A 109 14.04 -13.02 4.35
C ALA A 109 14.80 -14.31 4.69
N ALA A 110 16.12 -14.26 4.75
CA ALA A 110 16.92 -15.36 5.27
C ALA A 110 16.46 -15.74 6.69
N ALA A 111 16.51 -17.01 7.03
CA ALA A 111 15.98 -17.53 8.30
C ALA A 111 16.64 -16.87 9.53
N ASP A 112 17.92 -16.49 9.41
CA ASP A 112 18.72 -15.80 10.43
C ASP A 112 18.58 -14.26 10.40
N SER A 113 17.83 -13.71 9.45
CA SER A 113 17.63 -12.26 9.33
C SER A 113 16.96 -11.67 10.56
N ALA A 114 17.36 -10.48 10.96
CA ALA A 114 16.74 -9.66 12.00
C ALA A 114 15.42 -8.97 11.56
N ALA A 115 15.01 -9.13 10.29
CA ALA A 115 13.78 -8.52 9.78
C ALA A 115 12.56 -8.90 10.64
N ARG A 116 11.68 -7.96 10.90
CA ARG A 116 10.48 -8.15 11.73
C ARG A 116 9.21 -8.08 10.89
N PRO A 117 8.19 -8.90 11.21
CA PRO A 117 6.96 -8.95 10.43
C PRO A 117 6.05 -7.73 10.62
N VAL A 118 6.26 -6.95 11.67
CA VAL A 118 5.44 -5.78 11.99
C VAL A 118 6.28 -4.51 11.89
N PRO A 119 5.90 -3.54 11.05
CA PRO A 119 6.54 -2.23 11.01
C PRO A 119 6.47 -1.57 12.40
N ARG A 120 7.58 -0.98 12.83
CA ARG A 120 7.63 -0.21 14.06
C ARG A 120 7.70 1.26 13.75
N ALA A 121 6.93 2.06 14.48
CA ALA A 121 6.86 3.50 14.27
C ALA A 121 8.23 4.20 14.41
N GLU A 122 9.13 3.64 15.24
CA GLU A 122 10.50 4.18 15.44
C GLU A 122 11.37 4.08 14.18
N CYS A 123 11.07 3.14 13.28
CA CYS A 123 11.81 3.03 12.02
C CYS A 123 11.60 4.24 11.11
N LEU A 124 10.49 4.98 11.28
CA LEU A 124 10.22 6.19 10.50
C LEU A 124 11.28 7.27 10.68
N ASP A 125 11.98 7.31 11.82
CA ASP A 125 13.05 8.29 12.08
C ASP A 125 14.20 8.21 11.08
N LEU A 126 14.41 7.05 10.47
CA LEU A 126 15.47 6.78 9.50
C LEU A 126 15.01 6.94 8.06
N LEU A 127 13.75 7.29 7.84
CA LEU A 127 13.12 7.26 6.54
C LEU A 127 12.73 8.66 6.05
N HIS A 128 12.53 8.77 4.76
CA HIS A 128 11.91 9.91 4.11
C HIS A 128 10.42 9.60 3.88
N ILE A 129 9.57 10.57 4.05
CA ILE A 129 8.12 10.40 3.91
C ILE A 129 7.66 11.12 2.65
N ALA A 130 7.04 10.40 1.75
CA ALA A 130 6.44 10.95 0.54
C ALA A 130 4.90 10.92 0.63
N MET A 131 4.25 11.96 0.13
CA MET A 131 2.81 11.97 -0.10
C MET A 131 2.50 11.22 -1.40
N ILE A 132 1.60 10.23 -1.35
CA ILE A 132 1.22 9.44 -2.54
C ILE A 132 -0.24 9.64 -2.96
N VAL A 133 -1.01 10.36 -2.16
CA VAL A 133 -2.37 10.77 -2.52
C VAL A 133 -2.36 12.16 -3.17
N ARG A 134 -3.37 12.44 -3.98
CA ARG A 134 -3.56 13.76 -4.60
C ARG A 134 -4.81 14.43 -4.05
N PRO A 135 -4.83 15.76 -3.91
CA PRO A 135 -6.02 16.49 -3.54
C PRO A 135 -7.18 16.23 -4.51
N ASP A 136 -8.42 16.14 -3.99
CA ASP A 136 -9.66 16.07 -4.78
C ASP A 136 -10.29 17.47 -4.92
N GLY A 137 -9.46 18.44 -5.27
CA GLY A 137 -9.87 19.84 -5.40
C GLY A 137 -8.69 20.80 -5.54
N PRO A 138 -8.94 22.11 -5.55
CA PRO A 138 -7.89 23.10 -5.65
C PRO A 138 -6.99 23.09 -4.41
N PRO A 139 -5.73 23.57 -4.53
CA PRO A 139 -4.85 23.73 -3.40
C PRO A 139 -5.46 24.62 -2.31
N VAL A 140 -5.28 24.22 -1.06
CA VAL A 140 -5.70 24.96 0.13
C VAL A 140 -4.48 25.30 1.00
N PRO A 141 -4.59 26.27 1.94
CA PRO A 141 -3.51 26.58 2.87
C PRO A 141 -2.98 25.35 3.61
N THR A 142 -1.70 25.27 3.87
CA THR A 142 -1.00 24.10 4.44
C THR A 142 -1.71 23.54 5.67
N MET A 143 -2.10 24.37 6.62
CA MET A 143 -2.79 23.93 7.86
C MET A 143 -4.22 23.43 7.62
N GLN A 144 -4.82 23.71 6.46
CA GLN A 144 -6.16 23.26 6.07
C GLN A 144 -6.09 22.03 5.14
N ALA A 145 -4.91 21.63 4.70
CA ALA A 145 -4.74 20.54 3.73
C ALA A 145 -5.44 19.26 4.17
N ILE A 146 -5.37 18.89 5.45
CA ILE A 146 -5.97 17.66 5.96
C ILE A 146 -7.51 17.67 5.96
N ASP A 147 -8.13 18.82 5.84
CA ASP A 147 -9.60 18.97 5.92
C ASP A 147 -10.30 18.72 4.57
N GLN A 148 -9.55 18.62 3.47
CA GLN A 148 -10.08 18.30 2.15
C GLN A 148 -10.08 16.77 1.89
N ALA A 149 -10.75 16.38 0.79
CA ALA A 149 -10.73 15.00 0.33
C ALA A 149 -9.48 14.73 -0.53
N TYR A 150 -9.05 13.48 -0.54
CA TYR A 150 -7.91 13.00 -1.32
C TYR A 150 -8.29 11.78 -2.14
N VAL A 151 -7.62 11.60 -3.26
CA VAL A 151 -7.75 10.42 -4.12
C VAL A 151 -6.52 9.55 -3.95
N LEU A 152 -6.74 8.30 -3.52
CA LEU A 152 -5.70 7.27 -3.42
C LEU A 152 -5.24 6.81 -4.82
N PRO A 153 -4.09 6.14 -4.91
CA PRO A 153 -3.60 5.59 -6.18
C PRO A 153 -4.57 4.62 -6.86
N ASP A 154 -5.44 3.94 -6.11
CA ASP A 154 -6.47 3.04 -6.63
C ASP A 154 -7.80 3.75 -7.02
N GLY A 155 -7.83 5.07 -6.96
CA GLY A 155 -8.98 5.91 -7.33
C GLY A 155 -10.00 6.12 -6.22
N ARG A 156 -9.90 5.44 -5.08
CA ARG A 156 -10.80 5.67 -3.93
C ARG A 156 -10.57 7.05 -3.34
N LYS A 157 -11.65 7.67 -2.86
CA LYS A 157 -11.59 8.94 -2.15
C LYS A 157 -11.56 8.71 -0.64
N VAL A 158 -10.70 9.46 0.03
CA VAL A 158 -10.57 9.45 1.50
C VAL A 158 -10.64 10.86 2.04
N LYS A 159 -11.16 10.99 3.25
CA LYS A 159 -11.12 12.22 4.04
C LYS A 159 -10.50 11.88 5.38
N LEU A 160 -9.52 12.67 5.78
CA LEU A 160 -8.77 12.48 7.00
C LEU A 160 -9.25 13.44 8.07
N THR A 161 -9.08 13.05 9.32
CA THR A 161 -9.31 13.90 10.47
C THR A 161 -8.20 13.69 11.48
N THR A 162 -7.79 14.75 12.18
CA THR A 162 -6.81 14.64 13.24
C THR A 162 -7.05 15.69 14.32
N GLN A 163 -6.73 15.33 15.56
CA GLN A 163 -6.66 16.24 16.68
C GLN A 163 -5.21 16.67 16.98
N SER A 164 -4.23 16.11 16.27
CA SER A 164 -2.81 16.43 16.46
C SER A 164 -2.40 17.65 15.63
N PRO A 165 -2.05 18.79 16.25
CA PRO A 165 -1.58 19.96 15.50
C PRO A 165 -0.30 19.70 14.73
N VAL A 166 0.64 18.95 15.30
CA VAL A 166 1.89 18.60 14.63
C VAL A 166 1.66 17.69 13.41
N TYR A 167 0.74 16.74 13.49
CA TYR A 167 0.40 15.91 12.32
C TYR A 167 -0.35 16.70 11.24
N ARG A 168 -1.24 17.63 11.63
CA ARG A 168 -1.91 18.54 10.69
C ARG A 168 -0.90 19.37 9.89
N ALA A 169 0.09 19.94 10.56
CA ALA A 169 1.16 20.70 9.94
C ALA A 169 2.03 19.81 9.03
N ALA A 170 2.46 18.64 9.52
CA ALA A 170 3.26 17.68 8.77
C ALA A 170 2.53 17.21 7.50
N PHE A 171 1.24 16.89 7.61
CA PHE A 171 0.42 16.50 6.46
C PHE A 171 0.41 17.59 5.38
N GLY A 172 0.17 18.82 5.79
CA GLY A 172 0.15 19.98 4.87
C GLY A 172 1.51 20.25 4.20
N LEU A 173 2.61 20.08 4.95
CA LEU A 173 3.97 20.19 4.40
C LEU A 173 4.23 19.11 3.35
N LEU A 174 3.84 17.86 3.63
CA LEU A 174 3.98 16.75 2.67
C LEU A 174 3.14 16.99 1.40
N VAL A 175 1.93 17.51 1.54
CA VAL A 175 1.08 17.87 0.37
C VAL A 175 1.72 18.97 -0.46
N ALA A 176 2.25 20.01 0.19
CA ALA A 176 2.91 21.13 -0.50
C ALA A 176 4.21 20.71 -1.20
N GLN A 177 4.92 19.72 -0.65
CA GLN A 177 6.19 19.24 -1.18
C GLN A 177 6.03 18.13 -2.23
N ALA A 178 4.83 17.54 -2.33
CA ALA A 178 4.59 16.43 -3.25
C ALA A 178 4.99 16.77 -4.71
N PRO A 179 5.62 15.84 -5.43
CA PRO A 179 5.87 14.43 -5.10
C PRO A 179 7.17 14.17 -4.31
N GLN A 180 7.89 15.20 -3.88
CA GLN A 180 9.15 15.05 -3.17
C GLN A 180 8.92 14.50 -1.76
N ALA A 181 9.88 13.70 -1.27
CA ALA A 181 9.87 13.18 0.09
C ALA A 181 10.65 14.10 1.02
N MET A 182 10.23 14.14 2.28
CA MET A 182 10.94 14.85 3.36
C MET A 182 11.54 13.86 4.35
N ALA A 183 12.76 14.09 4.83
CA ALA A 183 13.32 13.33 5.93
C ALA A 183 12.43 13.49 7.18
N PHE A 184 12.19 12.41 7.94
CA PHE A 184 11.33 12.47 9.12
C PHE A 184 11.75 13.54 10.11
N ALA A 185 13.06 13.69 10.35
CA ALA A 185 13.58 14.69 11.27
C ALA A 185 13.28 16.13 10.82
N GLU A 186 13.43 16.42 9.53
CA GLU A 186 13.10 17.70 8.92
C GLU A 186 11.59 17.97 8.98
N LEU A 187 10.79 16.96 8.64
CA LEU A 187 9.33 17.05 8.71
C LEU A 187 8.85 17.35 10.13
N LEU A 188 9.40 16.68 11.15
CA LEU A 188 9.08 16.92 12.54
C LEU A 188 9.44 18.36 12.97
N ALA A 189 10.65 18.82 12.63
CA ALA A 189 11.10 20.15 12.99
C ALA A 189 10.20 21.25 12.38
N SER A 190 9.97 21.16 11.06
CA SER A 190 9.11 22.11 10.34
C SER A 190 7.66 22.06 10.79
N ALA A 191 7.13 20.87 11.10
CA ALA A 191 5.77 20.72 11.59
C ALA A 191 5.57 21.31 12.99
N ARG A 192 6.55 21.17 13.87
CA ARG A 192 6.54 21.81 15.21
C ARG A 192 6.54 23.33 15.12
N GLU A 193 7.39 23.86 14.26
CA GLU A 193 7.46 25.32 14.00
C GLU A 193 6.12 25.83 13.45
N LEU A 194 5.62 25.20 12.39
CA LEU A 194 4.38 25.63 11.73
C LEU A 194 3.15 25.50 12.63
N SER A 195 3.07 24.45 13.46
CA SER A 195 1.97 24.25 14.40
C SER A 195 2.10 25.03 15.70
N GLN A 196 3.24 25.69 15.92
CA GLN A 196 3.57 26.36 17.20
C GLN A 196 3.37 25.42 18.40
N SER A 197 3.77 24.16 18.26
CA SER A 197 3.55 23.17 19.29
C SER A 197 4.26 23.52 20.59
N THR A 198 3.51 23.48 21.69
CA THR A 198 4.02 23.66 23.06
C THR A 198 4.31 22.32 23.76
N ALA A 199 4.00 21.19 23.12
CA ALA A 199 4.30 19.86 23.64
C ALA A 199 5.81 19.57 23.62
N SER A 200 6.26 18.59 24.39
CA SER A 200 7.65 18.16 24.34
C SER A 200 8.02 17.62 22.95
N ALA A 201 9.30 17.72 22.59
CA ALA A 201 9.78 17.19 21.31
C ALA A 201 9.53 15.68 21.18
N ASP A 202 9.61 14.95 22.28
CA ASP A 202 9.38 13.51 22.31
C ASP A 202 7.90 13.14 22.21
N ASP A 203 7.00 13.95 22.77
CA ASP A 203 5.55 13.76 22.62
C ASP A 203 5.11 13.98 21.16
N ASP A 204 5.57 15.09 20.56
CA ASP A 204 5.30 15.38 19.16
C ASP A 204 5.87 14.31 18.23
N ARG A 205 7.09 13.83 18.51
CA ARG A 205 7.72 12.74 17.76
C ARG A 205 6.88 11.46 17.84
N ARG A 206 6.42 11.07 19.03
CA ARG A 206 5.57 9.89 19.21
C ARG A 206 4.24 10.05 18.47
N ALA A 207 3.61 11.19 18.60
CA ALA A 207 2.34 11.49 17.92
C ALA A 207 2.51 11.45 16.39
N LEU A 208 3.57 12.08 15.86
CA LEU A 208 3.84 12.09 14.43
C LEU A 208 4.12 10.69 13.88
N ARG A 209 4.96 9.90 14.56
CA ARG A 209 5.22 8.51 14.18
C ARG A 209 3.94 7.67 14.10
N ALA A 210 3.09 7.76 15.13
CA ALA A 210 1.85 6.98 15.18
C ALA A 210 0.92 7.36 14.03
N ASN A 211 0.72 8.66 13.78
CA ASN A 211 -0.15 9.13 12.70
C ASN A 211 0.41 8.81 11.30
N LEU A 212 1.72 8.91 11.11
CA LEU A 212 2.34 8.56 9.82
C LEU A 212 2.31 7.05 9.55
N LEU A 213 2.49 6.21 10.58
CA LEU A 213 2.35 4.76 10.44
C LEU A 213 0.92 4.39 10.06
N GLU A 214 -0.08 5.02 10.68
CA GLU A 214 -1.49 4.87 10.31
C GLU A 214 -1.75 5.34 8.88
N ALA A 215 -1.22 6.50 8.49
CA ALA A 215 -1.33 7.02 7.13
C ALA A 215 -0.68 6.07 6.10
N PHE A 216 0.44 5.43 6.44
CA PHE A 216 1.06 4.40 5.61
C PHE A 216 0.17 3.16 5.45
N HIS A 217 -0.41 2.66 6.53
CA HIS A 217 -1.36 1.53 6.47
C HIS A 217 -2.57 1.82 5.58
N HIS A 218 -2.97 3.09 5.48
CA HIS A 218 -4.07 3.52 4.61
C HIS A 218 -3.65 3.90 3.20
N GLY A 219 -2.35 3.79 2.85
CA GLY A 219 -1.85 4.12 1.52
C GLY A 219 -1.89 5.61 1.20
N ILE A 220 -1.69 6.46 2.20
CA ILE A 220 -1.69 7.92 2.10
C ILE A 220 -0.28 8.46 1.93
N VAL A 221 0.66 7.90 2.67
CA VAL A 221 2.08 8.22 2.59
C VAL A 221 2.89 6.97 2.28
N GLU A 222 4.10 7.16 1.75
CA GLU A 222 5.07 6.09 1.48
C GLU A 222 6.39 6.43 2.19
N PRO A 223 6.81 5.62 3.18
CA PRO A 223 8.13 5.73 3.78
C PRO A 223 9.19 5.16 2.83
N LEU A 224 10.27 5.90 2.62
CA LEU A 224 11.34 5.60 1.68
C LEU A 224 12.69 5.57 2.38
N ALA A 225 13.54 4.59 2.09
CA ALA A 225 14.92 4.55 2.56
C ALA A 225 15.76 5.70 1.96
N GLU A 226 15.49 6.02 0.69
CA GLU A 226 16.11 7.13 -0.03
C GLU A 226 15.03 8.04 -0.62
N PRO A 227 15.24 9.38 -0.64
CA PRO A 227 14.25 10.30 -1.19
C PRO A 227 14.10 10.10 -2.69
N TRP A 228 12.89 10.27 -3.20
CA TRP A 228 12.70 10.40 -4.62
C TRP A 228 13.34 11.69 -5.12
N THR A 229 14.21 11.57 -6.10
CA THR A 229 14.80 12.73 -6.78
C THR A 229 13.87 13.17 -7.92
N CYS A 230 13.12 14.22 -7.70
CA CYS A 230 12.29 14.85 -8.73
C CYS A 230 12.84 16.24 -9.01
N ALA A 231 13.38 16.46 -10.22
CA ALA A 231 13.66 17.82 -10.68
C ALA A 231 12.34 18.52 -11.04
N ALA A 232 12.23 19.80 -10.72
CA ALA A 232 11.12 20.60 -11.21
C ALA A 232 11.13 20.56 -12.76
N PRO A 233 9.98 20.36 -13.42
CA PRO A 233 9.92 20.35 -14.87
C PRO A 233 10.27 21.75 -15.39
N GLY A 234 11.24 21.84 -16.32
CA GLY A 234 11.53 23.05 -17.04
C GLY A 234 10.47 23.34 -18.13
N GLU A 235 10.66 24.42 -18.91
CA GLU A 235 9.78 24.75 -20.03
C GLU A 235 9.65 23.61 -21.06
N ARG A 236 10.66 22.77 -21.18
CA ARG A 236 10.69 21.57 -22.04
C ARG A 236 11.06 20.35 -21.18
N PRO A 237 10.09 19.74 -20.48
CA PRO A 237 10.37 18.60 -19.62
C PRO A 237 10.86 17.41 -20.44
N ALA A 238 11.96 16.82 -20.01
CA ALA A 238 12.47 15.58 -20.60
C ALA A 238 11.67 14.38 -20.07
N VAL A 239 11.26 13.51 -20.98
CA VAL A 239 10.55 12.27 -20.68
C VAL A 239 11.41 11.09 -21.12
N SER A 240 11.41 9.99 -20.35
CA SER A 240 12.17 8.78 -20.69
C SER A 240 11.77 8.23 -22.08
N ALA A 241 12.70 7.55 -22.75
CA ALA A 241 12.41 6.91 -24.04
C ALA A 241 11.27 5.90 -23.92
N LEU A 242 11.22 5.14 -22.79
CA LEU A 242 10.16 4.19 -22.50
C LEU A 242 8.79 4.89 -22.40
N ALA A 243 8.68 5.94 -21.59
CA ALA A 243 7.42 6.66 -21.43
C ALA A 243 6.91 7.25 -22.75
N ARG A 244 7.82 7.76 -23.61
CA ARG A 244 7.45 8.25 -24.95
C ARG A 244 6.91 7.12 -25.83
N ALA A 245 7.58 5.96 -25.84
CA ALA A 245 7.15 4.81 -26.62
C ALA A 245 5.77 4.31 -26.16
N GLN A 246 5.57 4.22 -24.85
CA GLN A 246 4.28 3.82 -24.25
C GLN A 246 3.16 4.83 -24.61
N ALA A 247 3.42 6.12 -24.52
CA ALA A 247 2.45 7.16 -24.88
C ALA A 247 2.04 7.08 -26.37
N VAL A 248 3.01 6.85 -27.27
CA VAL A 248 2.73 6.68 -28.70
C VAL A 248 1.91 5.41 -28.96
N ALA A 249 2.16 4.35 -28.22
CA ALA A 249 1.41 3.09 -28.33
C ALA A 249 0.03 3.13 -27.66
N GLY A 250 -0.35 4.22 -26.98
CA GLY A 250 -1.61 4.35 -26.26
C GLY A 250 -1.69 3.47 -24.99
N HIS A 251 -0.55 3.08 -24.44
CA HIS A 251 -0.46 2.33 -23.19
C HIS A 251 -0.31 3.25 -21.96
N GLY A 252 -0.60 2.72 -20.79
CA GLY A 252 -0.27 3.38 -19.52
C GLY A 252 1.23 3.66 -19.42
N ILE A 253 1.59 4.85 -18.92
CA ILE A 253 2.97 5.30 -18.85
C ILE A 253 3.60 4.82 -17.55
N THR A 254 4.74 4.14 -17.64
CA THR A 254 5.54 3.74 -16.48
C THR A 254 6.43 4.90 -16.03
N THR A 255 6.28 5.34 -14.80
CA THR A 255 7.12 6.37 -14.18
C THR A 255 8.51 5.81 -13.83
N LEU A 256 9.47 6.69 -13.51
CA LEU A 256 10.79 6.28 -12.99
C LEU A 256 10.71 5.52 -11.66
N HIS A 257 9.59 5.62 -10.95
CA HIS A 257 9.31 4.86 -9.72
C HIS A 257 8.52 3.57 -9.98
N HIS A 258 8.52 3.09 -11.24
CA HIS A 258 7.81 1.86 -11.67
C HIS A 258 6.30 1.87 -11.38
N LYS A 259 5.68 3.04 -11.24
CA LYS A 259 4.21 3.19 -11.12
C LYS A 259 3.61 3.49 -12.49
N GLN A 260 2.44 2.93 -12.78
CA GLN A 260 1.72 3.21 -14.02
C GLN A 260 0.79 4.42 -13.83
N LEU A 261 0.78 5.29 -14.82
CA LEU A 261 -0.18 6.39 -15.01
C LEU A 261 -1.04 6.04 -16.22
N PHE A 262 -2.34 6.11 -16.07
CA PHE A 262 -3.33 5.85 -17.11
C PHE A 262 -4.00 7.14 -17.57
#